data_bead8294ad0f3a82758cab973596d3d0
#
_entry.id   bead8294ad0f3a82758cab973596d3d0
#
_cell.length_a   1.000
_cell.length_b   1.000
_cell.length_c   1.000
_cell.angle_alpha   90.00
_cell.angle_beta   90.00
_cell.angle_gamma   90.00
#
_symmetry.space_group_name_H-M   'P 1'
#
loop_
_entity.id
_entity.type
_entity.pdbx_description
1 polymer ?
#
loop_
_entity_poly.entity_id
_entity_poly.type
_entity_poly.pdbx_seq_one_letter_code
_entity_poly.pdbx_strand_id
1 'polypeptide(L)' 'MVVQMMQDNVLLTFKEAMSYLRVSRSTLYRLMWSGQLIGHKVGSTWRFYREDLRACVDQKVWSL' A
#
# COMPACT_ATOMS: atom_id res chain seq x y z
N MET A 1 -13.73 22.05 -4.32
CA MET A 1 -12.62 22.34 -4.80
C MET A 1 -11.45 22.10 -3.97
N VAL A 2 -11.34 22.69 -2.98
CA VAL A 2 -10.18 22.50 -2.15
C VAL A 2 -10.17 21.15 -1.47
N VAL A 3 -11.26 20.48 -1.51
CA VAL A 3 -11.33 19.19 -0.88
C VAL A 3 -10.29 18.23 -1.42
N GLN A 4 -9.98 18.37 -2.70
CA GLN A 4 -9.04 17.46 -3.29
C GLN A 4 -7.67 17.56 -2.71
N MET A 5 -7.36 18.66 -2.14
CA MET A 5 -6.05 18.83 -1.57
C MET A 5 -5.85 18.01 -0.33
N MET A 6 -6.95 17.53 0.23
CA MET A 6 -6.87 16.73 1.43
C MET A 6 -6.62 15.28 1.13
N GLN A 7 -6.70 14.89 -0.14
CA GLN A 7 -6.54 13.50 -0.51
C GLN A 7 -5.13 13.20 -0.92
N ASP A 8 -4.65 12.05 -0.52
CA ASP A 8 -3.33 11.59 -0.88
C ASP A 8 -3.47 10.61 -2.03
N ASN A 9 -3.28 11.13 -3.26
CA ASN A 9 -3.45 10.31 -4.44
C ASN A 9 -2.15 9.78 -5.00
N VAL A 10 -1.10 9.81 -4.21
CA VAL A 10 0.18 9.33 -4.67
C VAL A 10 0.14 7.82 -4.81
N LEU A 11 0.50 7.35 -5.98
CA LEU A 11 0.57 5.93 -6.27
C LEU A 11 2.02 5.48 -6.22
N LEU A 12 2.27 4.42 -5.49
CA LEU A 12 3.61 3.86 -5.35
C LEU A 12 3.70 2.54 -6.08
N THR A 13 4.89 2.23 -6.58
CA THR A 13 5.12 0.95 -7.23
C THR A 13 5.21 -0.14 -6.19
N PHE A 14 5.22 -1.39 -6.65
CA PHE A 14 5.36 -2.53 -5.76
C PHE A 14 6.65 -2.40 -4.96
N LYS A 15 7.73 -2.04 -5.64
CA LYS A 15 9.02 -1.93 -4.96
C LYS A 15 9.02 -0.81 -3.95
N GLU A 16 8.38 0.30 -4.29
CA GLU A 16 8.30 1.42 -3.36
C GLU A 16 7.45 1.07 -2.14
N ALA A 17 6.41 0.28 -2.35
CA ALA A 17 5.56 -0.16 -1.25
C ALA A 17 6.35 -1.06 -0.30
N MET A 18 7.17 -1.94 -0.86
CA MET A 18 8.01 -2.79 -0.02
C MET A 18 8.93 -1.95 0.86
N SER A 19 9.51 -0.93 0.26
CA SER A 19 10.40 -0.04 1.01
C SER A 19 9.64 0.75 2.06
N TYR A 20 8.48 1.22 1.71
CA TYR A 20 7.67 2.01 2.62
C TYR A 20 7.34 1.21 3.87
N LEU A 21 6.91 -0.02 3.68
CA LEU A 21 6.51 -0.88 4.78
C LEU A 21 7.68 -1.65 5.36
N ARG A 22 8.81 -1.66 4.66
CA ARG A 22 9.99 -2.39 5.09
C ARG A 22 9.70 -3.87 5.21
N VAL A 23 9.11 -4.41 4.18
CA VAL A 23 8.76 -5.83 4.16
C VAL A 23 9.31 -6.46 2.90
N SER A 24 9.38 -7.78 2.90
CA SER A 24 9.83 -8.53 1.75
C SER A 24 8.71 -8.63 0.73
N ARG A 25 9.05 -9.10 -0.46
CA ARG A 25 8.06 -9.29 -1.51
C ARG A 25 6.95 -10.25 -1.08
N SER A 26 7.33 -11.36 -0.48
CA SER A 26 6.33 -12.35 -0.08
C SER A 26 5.43 -11.81 1.03
N THR A 27 5.96 -11.00 1.92
CA THR A 27 5.14 -10.40 2.96
C THR A 27 4.15 -9.43 2.35
N LEU A 28 4.58 -8.65 1.35
CA LEU A 28 3.68 -7.71 0.72
C LEU A 28 2.54 -8.45 0.03
N TYR A 29 2.84 -9.53 -0.69
CA TYR A 29 1.79 -10.32 -1.31
C TYR A 29 0.84 -10.88 -0.27
N ARG A 30 1.37 -11.32 0.85
CA ARG A 30 0.53 -11.88 1.91
C ARG A 30 -0.44 -10.84 2.45
N LEU A 31 0.03 -9.61 2.62
CA LEU A 31 -0.82 -8.54 3.09
C LEU A 31 -1.95 -8.27 2.09
N MET A 32 -1.64 -8.33 0.80
CA MET A 32 -2.64 -8.13 -0.22
C MET A 32 -3.67 -9.26 -0.22
N TRP A 33 -3.20 -10.49 -0.13
CA TRP A 33 -4.10 -11.63 -0.21
C TRP A 33 -4.99 -11.75 1.02
N SER A 34 -4.50 -11.30 2.16
CA SER A 34 -5.30 -11.36 3.38
C SER A 34 -6.30 -10.22 3.48
N GLY A 35 -6.23 -9.27 2.57
CA GLY A 35 -7.14 -8.14 2.58
C GLY A 35 -6.71 -7.00 3.47
N GLN A 36 -5.52 -7.09 4.05
CA GLN A 36 -5.04 -6.02 4.92
C GLN A 36 -4.50 -4.84 4.13
N LEU A 37 -4.14 -5.06 2.89
CA LEU A 37 -3.61 -4.01 2.04
C LEU A 37 -4.23 -4.12 0.66
N ILE A 38 -4.71 -3.00 0.16
CA ILE A 38 -5.36 -2.97 -1.14
C ILE A 38 -4.35 -2.58 -2.21
N GLY A 39 -4.19 -3.43 -3.22
CA GLY A 39 -3.35 -3.13 -4.36
C GLY A 39 -4.21 -2.96 -5.60
N HIS A 40 -3.74 -2.12 -6.50
CA HIS A 40 -4.45 -1.86 -7.75
C HIS A 40 -3.60 -2.30 -8.92
N LYS A 41 -4.16 -3.14 -9.77
CA LYS A 41 -3.45 -3.62 -10.94
C LYS A 41 -3.64 -2.62 -12.06
N VAL A 42 -2.56 -1.95 -12.44
CA VAL A 42 -2.60 -0.98 -13.51
C VAL A 42 -1.73 -1.51 -14.63
N GLY A 43 -2.36 -1.96 -15.72
CA GLY A 43 -1.62 -2.65 -16.74
C GLY A 43 -1.13 -3.98 -16.21
N SER A 44 0.16 -4.18 -16.24
CA SER A 44 0.73 -5.42 -15.76
C SER A 44 1.47 -5.24 -14.42
N THR A 45 1.30 -4.10 -13.79
CA THR A 45 2.03 -3.83 -12.55
C THR A 45 1.08 -3.44 -11.45
N TRP A 46 1.53 -3.67 -10.22
CA TRP A 46 0.76 -3.30 -9.05
C TRP A 46 1.10 -1.88 -8.64
N ARG A 47 0.06 -1.15 -8.19
CA ARG A 47 0.23 0.18 -7.65
C ARG A 47 -0.50 0.25 -6.32
N PHE A 48 0.02 1.08 -5.41
CA PHE A 48 -0.56 1.22 -4.09
C PHE A 48 -0.68 2.70 -3.75
N TYR A 49 -1.80 3.09 -3.19
CA TYR A 49 -1.93 4.45 -2.69
C TYR A 49 -1.15 4.57 -1.40
N ARG A 50 -0.43 5.66 -1.26
CA ARG A 50 0.35 5.88 -0.05
C ARG A 50 -0.54 5.87 1.18
N GLU A 51 -1.74 6.38 1.03
CA GLU A 51 -2.70 6.43 2.11
C GLU A 51 -3.03 5.02 2.62
N ASP A 52 -3.16 4.07 1.70
CA ASP A 52 -3.45 2.69 2.07
C ASP A 52 -2.28 2.05 2.79
N LEU A 53 -1.07 2.40 2.37
CA LEU A 53 0.11 1.89 3.04
C LEU A 53 0.22 2.42 4.45
N ARG A 54 -0.11 3.69 4.63
CA ARG A 54 -0.08 4.28 5.95
C ARG A 54 -1.09 3.62 6.87
N ALA A 55 -2.29 3.36 6.35
CA ALA A 55 -3.32 2.70 7.15
C ALA A 55 -2.89 1.31 7.56
N CYS A 56 -2.18 0.63 6.67
CA CYS A 56 -1.69 -0.70 6.96
C CYS A 56 -0.68 -0.66 8.11
N VAL A 57 0.17 0.34 8.12
CA VAL A 57 1.14 0.50 9.20
C VAL A 57 0.43 0.78 10.51
N ASP A 58 -0.60 1.61 10.46
CA ASP A 58 -1.31 1.99 11.67
C ASP A 58 -2.00 0.80 12.32
N GLN A 59 -2.43 -0.16 11.52
CA GLN A 59 -3.11 -1.31 12.09
C GLN A 59 -2.18 -2.23 12.85
N LYS A 60 -0.95 -2.32 12.39
CA LYS A 60 0.06 -3.15 13.05
C LYS A 60 -0.32 -4.61 13.19
N VAL A 61 -1.27 -5.07 12.38
CA VAL A 61 -1.70 -6.45 12.51
C VAL A 61 -0.66 -7.42 11.98
N TRP A 62 0.22 -6.93 11.14
CA TRP A 62 1.23 -7.78 10.52
C TRP A 62 2.59 -7.67 11.21
N SER A 63 2.67 -6.93 12.27
CA SER A 63 3.95 -6.65 12.90
C SER A 63 4.18 -7.52 14.13
N LEU A 64 3.50 -8.60 14.24
CA LEU A 64 3.70 -9.49 15.35
C LEU A 64 5.03 -10.24 15.25
#